data_e8b1a6ab8d782595afba6b34f42a3c74
#
_entry.id   e8b1a6ab8d782595afba6b34f42a3c74
#
_cell.length_a   1.000
_cell.length_b   1.000
_cell.length_c   1.000
_cell.angle_alpha   90.00
_cell.angle_beta   90.00
_cell.angle_gamma   90.00
#
_symmetry.space_group_name_H-M   'P 1'
#
loop_
_entity.id
_entity.type
_entity.pdbx_description
1 polymer ?
#
loop_
_entity_poly.entity_id
_entity_poly.type
_entity_poly.pdbx_seq_one_letter_code
_entity_poly.pdbx_strand_id
1 'polypeptide(L)'
;MSSEKKRHEDKNRSEIKIQLPVTTAVLVDGGFFLSRYKTVFENGQRHSPEQVVKNLITMAFKHVYRQNGDLYRIFFYDCRPFRKKVHNPLSKKAIDFEKSDVAQHRNKIHALLRKERKVALRYGELKDGNGWSLHGHVLKELLAGKKKLDDLQENDLYYDISQKGVDMKIGLDVASLAYKGLVKRIILI
;
A
#
# COMPACT_ATOMS: atom_id res chain seq x y z
N MET A 1 -48.78 -36.03 -41.97
CA MET A 1 -47.52 -35.32 -42.14
C MET A 1 -47.60 -33.95 -41.41
N SER A 2 -47.73 -33.89 -40.10
CA SER A 2 -47.80 -32.60 -39.36
C SER A 2 -47.32 -32.65 -37.91
N SER A 3 -46.53 -33.64 -37.49
CA SER A 3 -46.05 -33.77 -36.11
C SER A 3 -44.53 -33.70 -35.95
N GLU A 4 -43.77 -33.68 -37.03
CA GLU A 4 -42.29 -33.66 -36.98
C GLU A 4 -41.65 -32.26 -37.10
N LYS A 5 -42.40 -31.26 -37.58
CA LYS A 5 -41.87 -29.89 -37.73
C LYS A 5 -41.84 -29.06 -36.46
N LYS A 6 -42.48 -29.47 -35.36
CA LYS A 6 -42.51 -28.74 -34.08
C LYS A 6 -41.41 -29.11 -33.11
N ARG A 7 -40.60 -30.18 -33.39
CA ARG A 7 -39.52 -30.64 -32.51
C ARG A 7 -38.14 -30.02 -32.83
N HIS A 8 -37.97 -29.24 -33.88
CA HIS A 8 -36.67 -28.69 -34.28
C HIS A 8 -36.48 -27.21 -33.93
N GLU A 9 -37.52 -26.49 -33.44
CA GLU A 9 -37.40 -25.08 -33.10
C GLU A 9 -36.98 -24.76 -31.65
N ASP A 10 -36.97 -25.77 -30.76
CA ASP A 10 -36.68 -25.58 -29.35
C ASP A 10 -35.19 -25.83 -28.94
N LYS A 11 -34.32 -26.11 -29.92
CA LYS A 11 -32.89 -26.42 -29.63
C LYS A 11 -31.90 -25.29 -29.72
N ASN A 12 -32.35 -24.03 -29.97
CA ASN A 12 -31.41 -22.92 -30.16
C ASN A 12 -31.68 -21.72 -29.24
N ARG A 13 -32.29 -21.96 -28.08
CA ARG A 13 -32.17 -21.01 -26.98
C ARG A 13 -30.85 -21.28 -26.29
N SER A 14 -29.75 -20.71 -26.81
CA SER A 14 -28.53 -20.53 -26.05
C SER A 14 -28.91 -19.74 -24.79
N GLU A 15 -28.94 -20.43 -23.63
CA GLU A 15 -29.04 -19.78 -22.32
C GLU A 15 -27.92 -18.76 -22.24
N ILE A 16 -28.27 -17.48 -22.35
CA ILE A 16 -27.35 -16.39 -22.06
C ILE A 16 -27.07 -16.51 -20.56
N LYS A 17 -26.00 -17.25 -20.19
CA LYS A 17 -25.49 -17.28 -18.82
C LYS A 17 -24.98 -15.89 -18.52
N ILE A 18 -25.83 -15.07 -17.92
CA ILE A 18 -25.42 -13.77 -17.33
C ILE A 18 -24.44 -14.10 -16.23
N GLN A 19 -23.17 -13.96 -16.55
CA GLN A 19 -22.10 -14.15 -15.55
C GLN A 19 -22.08 -12.91 -14.67
N LEU A 20 -22.62 -13.02 -13.45
CA LEU A 20 -22.61 -11.94 -12.47
C LEU A 20 -21.17 -11.52 -12.16
N PRO A 21 -20.90 -10.21 -12.00
CA PRO A 21 -19.57 -9.72 -11.65
C PRO A 21 -19.05 -10.33 -10.34
N VAL A 22 -17.78 -10.67 -10.29
CA VAL A 22 -17.15 -11.26 -9.10
C VAL A 22 -16.87 -10.18 -8.08
N THR A 23 -17.54 -10.21 -6.94
CA THR A 23 -17.30 -9.28 -5.83
C THR A 23 -15.86 -9.38 -5.35
N THR A 24 -15.11 -8.28 -5.47
CA THR A 24 -13.65 -8.24 -5.30
C THR A 24 -13.24 -7.19 -4.28
N ALA A 25 -12.39 -7.55 -3.31
CA ALA A 25 -11.68 -6.63 -2.44
C ALA A 25 -10.25 -6.41 -2.96
N VAL A 26 -9.76 -5.18 -2.83
CA VAL A 26 -8.35 -4.83 -3.13
C VAL A 26 -7.69 -4.44 -1.82
N LEU A 27 -6.64 -5.14 -1.44
CA LEU A 27 -5.83 -4.88 -0.26
C LEU A 27 -4.49 -4.32 -0.71
N VAL A 28 -4.12 -3.16 -0.21
CA VAL A 28 -2.91 -2.44 -0.63
C VAL A 28 -2.00 -2.23 0.58
N ASP A 29 -0.81 -2.83 0.56
CA ASP A 29 0.25 -2.45 1.48
C ASP A 29 0.75 -1.05 1.08
N GLY A 30 0.40 -0.04 1.88
CA GLY A 30 0.72 1.36 1.60
C GLY A 30 2.21 1.65 1.64
N GLY A 31 2.96 0.98 2.52
CA GLY A 31 4.41 1.11 2.59
C GLY A 31 5.08 0.61 1.32
N PHE A 32 4.74 -0.61 0.91
CA PHE A 32 5.21 -1.20 -0.33
C PHE A 32 4.77 -0.37 -1.55
N PHE A 33 3.47 -0.07 -1.65
CA PHE A 33 2.92 0.71 -2.76
C PHE A 33 3.63 2.06 -2.94
N LEU A 34 3.74 2.86 -1.88
CA LEU A 34 4.37 4.18 -1.95
C LEU A 34 5.87 4.12 -2.26
N SER A 35 6.55 3.07 -1.82
CA SER A 35 7.94 2.81 -2.16
C SER A 35 8.10 2.51 -3.66
N ARG A 36 7.30 1.57 -4.18
CA ARG A 36 7.35 1.15 -5.59
C ARG A 36 6.78 2.20 -6.53
N TYR A 37 5.80 2.99 -6.08
CA TYR A 37 5.17 4.06 -6.87
C TYR A 37 6.20 4.99 -7.50
N LYS A 38 7.23 5.37 -6.74
CA LYS A 38 8.27 6.29 -7.17
C LYS A 38 9.08 5.79 -8.38
N THR A 39 9.17 4.47 -8.56
CA THR A 39 9.95 3.84 -9.62
C THR A 39 9.10 3.31 -10.77
N VAL A 40 7.84 2.94 -10.49
CA VAL A 40 6.93 2.34 -11.48
C VAL A 40 6.16 3.39 -12.27
N PHE A 41 5.77 4.48 -11.63
CA PHE A 41 5.08 5.57 -12.32
C PHE A 41 6.07 6.59 -12.86
N GLU A 42 5.88 6.95 -14.11
CA GLU A 42 6.68 8.02 -14.74
C GLU A 42 6.58 9.30 -13.90
N ASN A 43 7.73 9.88 -13.56
CA ASN A 43 7.83 11.04 -12.64
C ASN A 43 7.18 10.84 -11.27
N GLY A 44 6.97 9.59 -10.83
CA GLY A 44 6.24 9.26 -9.59
C GLY A 44 6.80 9.93 -8.33
N GLN A 45 8.10 10.25 -8.31
CA GLN A 45 8.75 10.97 -7.20
C GLN A 45 8.27 12.43 -7.04
N ARG A 46 7.74 13.04 -8.13
CA ARG A 46 7.29 14.43 -8.18
C ARG A 46 5.76 14.56 -8.11
N HIS A 47 5.04 13.45 -8.09
CA HIS A 47 3.58 13.47 -8.07
C HIS A 47 3.05 14.06 -6.76
N SER A 48 2.01 14.90 -6.89
CA SER A 48 1.28 15.41 -5.75
C SER A 48 0.50 14.28 -5.04
N PRO A 49 0.11 14.47 -3.77
CA PRO A 49 -0.74 13.51 -3.06
C PRO A 49 -2.03 13.15 -3.82
N GLU A 50 -2.64 14.13 -4.49
CA GLU A 50 -3.85 13.97 -5.30
C GLU A 50 -3.59 13.02 -6.49
N GLN A 51 -2.45 13.20 -7.17
CA GLN A 51 -2.07 12.35 -8.29
C GLN A 51 -1.78 10.91 -7.83
N VAL A 52 -1.12 10.74 -6.68
CA VAL A 52 -0.87 9.42 -6.08
C VAL A 52 -2.18 8.70 -5.77
N VAL A 53 -3.12 9.38 -5.12
CA VAL A 53 -4.43 8.80 -4.77
C VAL A 53 -5.23 8.47 -6.03
N LYS A 54 -5.28 9.36 -7.02
CA LYS A 54 -5.95 9.13 -8.31
C LYS A 54 -5.38 7.88 -9.00
N ASN A 55 -4.06 7.75 -9.06
CA ASN A 55 -3.41 6.61 -9.70
C ASN A 55 -3.66 5.30 -8.95
N LEU A 56 -3.64 5.31 -7.60
CA LEU A 56 -4.00 4.16 -6.78
C LEU A 56 -5.42 3.67 -7.08
N ILE A 57 -6.39 4.59 -7.04
CA ILE A 57 -7.80 4.27 -7.29
C ILE A 57 -7.97 3.72 -8.71
N THR A 58 -7.39 4.40 -9.71
CA THR A 58 -7.44 3.96 -11.11
C THR A 58 -6.83 2.57 -11.30
N MET A 59 -5.70 2.29 -10.66
CA MET A 59 -5.03 0.99 -10.71
C MET A 59 -5.93 -0.10 -10.09
N ALA A 60 -6.49 0.15 -8.91
CA ALA A 60 -7.40 -0.78 -8.24
C ALA A 60 -8.61 -1.12 -9.12
N PHE A 61 -9.26 -0.12 -9.71
CA PHE A 61 -10.37 -0.33 -10.63
C PHE A 61 -9.96 -1.12 -11.87
N LYS A 62 -8.81 -0.81 -12.48
CA LYS A 62 -8.31 -1.55 -13.64
C LYS A 62 -8.11 -3.04 -13.33
N HIS A 63 -7.57 -3.38 -12.17
CA HIS A 63 -7.41 -4.77 -11.75
C HIS A 63 -8.74 -5.49 -11.55
N VAL A 64 -9.72 -4.81 -10.97
CA VAL A 64 -11.05 -5.39 -10.72
C VAL A 64 -11.80 -5.61 -12.04
N TYR A 65 -11.92 -4.58 -12.87
CA TYR A 65 -12.74 -4.64 -14.10
C TYR A 65 -12.16 -5.53 -15.18
N ARG A 66 -10.83 -5.58 -15.36
CA ARG A 66 -10.19 -6.50 -16.31
C ARG A 66 -10.53 -7.97 -16.07
N GLN A 67 -10.99 -8.31 -14.89
CA GLN A 67 -11.34 -9.67 -14.50
C GLN A 67 -12.85 -9.85 -14.25
N ASN A 68 -13.68 -9.04 -14.89
CA ASN A 68 -15.14 -9.05 -14.73
C ASN A 68 -15.54 -9.00 -13.24
N GLY A 69 -14.91 -8.12 -12.47
CA GLY A 69 -15.18 -7.95 -11.05
C GLY A 69 -16.04 -6.73 -10.74
N ASP A 70 -16.72 -6.77 -9.60
CA ASP A 70 -17.31 -5.60 -8.93
C ASP A 70 -16.52 -5.26 -7.68
N LEU A 71 -16.15 -3.99 -7.52
CA LEU A 71 -15.36 -3.54 -6.39
C LEU A 71 -16.20 -3.50 -5.12
N TYR A 72 -15.89 -4.39 -4.18
CA TYR A 72 -16.39 -4.33 -2.81
C TYR A 72 -15.79 -3.14 -2.07
N ARG A 73 -14.45 -3.16 -1.87
CA ARG A 73 -13.70 -2.12 -1.13
C ARG A 73 -12.21 -2.20 -1.42
N ILE A 74 -11.54 -1.05 -1.34
CA ILE A 74 -10.10 -0.93 -1.27
C ILE A 74 -9.72 -0.75 0.20
N PHE A 75 -8.87 -1.62 0.73
CA PHE A 75 -8.27 -1.50 2.04
C PHE A 75 -6.83 -1.01 1.86
N PHE A 76 -6.51 0.11 2.42
CA PHE A 76 -5.16 0.68 2.35
C PHE A 76 -4.52 0.59 3.73
N TYR A 77 -3.46 -0.21 3.85
CA TYR A 77 -2.74 -0.47 5.09
C TYR A 77 -1.47 0.37 5.13
N ASP A 78 -1.34 1.22 6.14
CA ASP A 78 -0.16 2.05 6.30
C ASP A 78 0.00 2.46 7.77
N CYS A 79 1.13 3.08 8.11
CA CYS A 79 1.34 3.70 9.40
C CYS A 79 1.16 5.21 9.32
N ARG A 80 0.64 5.80 10.39
CA ARG A 80 0.71 7.26 10.53
C ARG A 80 2.17 7.69 10.59
N PRO A 81 2.55 8.85 10.02
CA PRO A 81 3.90 9.35 10.14
C PRO A 81 4.37 9.41 11.59
N PHE A 82 5.64 9.12 11.77
CA PHE A 82 6.28 9.13 13.09
C PHE A 82 6.29 10.54 13.68
N ARG A 83 5.91 10.66 14.95
CA ARG A 83 5.72 11.94 15.65
C ARG A 83 6.73 12.07 16.77
N LYS A 84 7.97 12.30 16.40
CA LYS A 84 9.05 12.48 17.38
C LYS A 84 10.01 13.55 16.91
N LYS A 85 10.52 14.31 17.86
CA LYS A 85 11.65 15.21 17.69
C LYS A 85 12.87 14.60 18.33
N VAL A 86 13.95 14.45 17.59
CA VAL A 86 15.21 13.88 18.03
C VAL A 86 16.36 14.82 17.66
N HIS A 87 17.52 14.61 18.27
CA HIS A 87 18.73 15.35 17.91
C HIS A 87 19.74 14.38 17.29
N ASN A 88 20.35 14.80 16.18
CA ASN A 88 21.44 14.04 15.59
C ASN A 88 22.61 13.97 16.59
N PRO A 89 23.17 12.80 16.89
CA PRO A 89 24.21 12.65 17.91
C PRO A 89 25.53 13.33 17.56
N LEU A 90 25.83 13.54 16.25
CA LEU A 90 27.03 14.22 15.79
C LEU A 90 26.85 15.75 15.78
N SER A 91 25.91 16.22 14.97
CA SER A 91 25.73 17.67 14.77
C SER A 91 24.88 18.35 15.82
N LYS A 92 24.21 17.59 16.70
CA LYS A 92 23.21 18.08 17.68
C LYS A 92 21.99 18.77 17.06
N LYS A 93 21.87 18.77 15.74
CA LYS A 93 20.75 19.35 15.00
C LYS A 93 19.44 18.64 15.32
N ALA A 94 18.41 19.41 15.59
CA ALA A 94 17.07 18.87 15.84
C ALA A 94 16.40 18.43 14.55
N ILE A 95 15.84 17.23 14.55
CA ILE A 95 15.05 16.65 13.45
C ILE A 95 13.65 16.41 13.98
N ASP A 96 12.66 17.06 13.38
CA ASP A 96 11.25 16.90 13.69
C ASP A 96 10.61 16.04 12.60
N PHE A 97 10.40 14.75 12.87
CA PHE A 97 9.85 13.80 11.89
C PHE A 97 8.42 14.16 11.48
N GLU A 98 7.62 14.74 12.37
CA GLU A 98 6.24 15.13 12.05
C GLU A 98 6.17 16.26 11.02
N LYS A 99 7.16 17.16 11.03
CA LYS A 99 7.25 18.30 10.11
C LYS A 99 7.99 18.01 8.81
N SER A 100 8.52 16.79 8.65
CA SER A 100 9.21 16.44 7.42
C SER A 100 8.27 16.43 6.21
N ASP A 101 8.78 16.75 5.03
CA ASP A 101 8.02 16.74 3.78
C ASP A 101 7.40 15.37 3.52
N VAL A 102 8.11 14.30 3.87
CA VAL A 102 7.63 12.91 3.76
C VAL A 102 6.41 12.70 4.64
N ALA A 103 6.43 13.16 5.89
CA ALA A 103 5.31 13.04 6.82
C ALA A 103 4.12 13.85 6.34
N GLN A 104 4.34 15.07 5.90
CA GLN A 104 3.28 15.95 5.39
C GLN A 104 2.64 15.38 4.13
N HIS A 105 3.46 14.90 3.17
CA HIS A 105 2.98 14.25 1.95
C HIS A 105 2.11 13.02 2.27
N ARG A 106 2.59 12.13 3.16
CA ARG A 106 1.85 10.93 3.58
C ARG A 106 0.55 11.29 4.32
N ASN A 107 0.56 12.28 5.19
CA ASN A 107 -0.65 12.77 5.88
C ASN A 107 -1.70 13.29 4.89
N LYS A 108 -1.30 14.01 3.84
CA LYS A 108 -2.20 14.47 2.77
C LYS A 108 -2.80 13.30 2.01
N ILE A 109 -2.00 12.29 1.62
CA ILE A 109 -2.50 11.05 0.98
C ILE A 109 -3.56 10.38 1.87
N HIS A 110 -3.29 10.19 3.17
CA HIS A 110 -4.26 9.61 4.10
C HIS A 110 -5.55 10.45 4.22
N ALA A 111 -5.42 11.77 4.24
CA ALA A 111 -6.58 12.66 4.30
C ALA A 111 -7.46 12.56 3.04
N LEU A 112 -6.84 12.45 1.87
CA LEU A 112 -7.54 12.25 0.59
C LEU A 112 -8.21 10.88 0.52
N LEU A 113 -7.48 9.80 0.84
CA LEU A 113 -8.01 8.45 0.84
C LEU A 113 -9.23 8.27 1.76
N ARG A 114 -9.28 8.99 2.90
CA ARG A 114 -10.45 8.98 3.80
C ARG A 114 -11.71 9.57 3.18
N LYS A 115 -11.58 10.42 2.18
CA LYS A 115 -12.71 11.03 1.47
C LYS A 115 -13.18 10.16 0.29
N GLU A 116 -12.35 9.20 -0.14
CA GLU A 116 -12.67 8.35 -1.28
C GLU A 116 -13.72 7.30 -0.93
N ARG A 117 -14.71 7.18 -1.81
CA ARG A 117 -15.75 6.17 -1.68
C ARG A 117 -15.17 4.76 -1.85
N LYS A 118 -15.66 3.81 -1.07
CA LYS A 118 -15.19 2.42 -1.06
C LYS A 118 -13.72 2.25 -0.64
N VAL A 119 -13.10 3.23 0.01
CA VAL A 119 -11.77 3.11 0.60
C VAL A 119 -11.86 3.01 2.12
N ALA A 120 -11.06 2.13 2.71
CA ALA A 120 -10.89 2.00 4.15
C ALA A 120 -9.39 2.04 4.49
N LEU A 121 -9.00 2.97 5.38
CA LEU A 121 -7.66 3.02 5.93
C LEU A 121 -7.53 2.07 7.13
N ARG A 122 -6.43 1.33 7.17
CA ARG A 122 -6.03 0.41 8.23
C ARG A 122 -4.66 0.81 8.74
N TYR A 123 -4.59 1.37 9.94
CA TYR A 123 -3.33 1.88 10.47
C TYR A 123 -2.61 0.83 11.30
N GLY A 124 -1.36 0.55 10.93
CA GLY A 124 -0.35 0.00 11.82
C GLY A 124 0.27 1.10 12.69
N GLU A 125 1.36 0.78 13.34
CA GLU A 125 2.10 1.69 14.22
C GLU A 125 3.56 1.80 13.78
N LEU A 126 4.11 3.01 13.87
CA LEU A 126 5.56 3.22 13.84
C LEU A 126 6.06 3.30 15.27
N LYS A 127 7.07 2.50 15.59
CA LYS A 127 7.72 2.47 16.91
C LYS A 127 9.18 2.82 16.76
N ASP A 128 9.72 3.42 17.80
CA ASP A 128 11.16 3.51 17.98
C ASP A 128 11.75 2.10 17.91
N GLY A 129 12.80 1.95 17.11
CA GLY A 129 13.68 0.79 17.14
C GLY A 129 14.81 1.01 18.15
N ASN A 130 16.03 0.90 17.68
CA ASN A 130 17.23 1.07 18.51
C ASN A 130 17.71 2.54 18.61
N GLY A 131 16.91 3.50 18.18
CA GLY A 131 17.31 4.91 18.11
C GLY A 131 18.25 5.18 16.94
N TRP A 132 19.33 5.92 17.19
CA TRP A 132 20.33 6.22 16.18
C TRP A 132 21.20 5.00 15.86
N SER A 133 21.36 4.68 14.58
CA SER A 133 22.14 3.55 14.08
C SER A 133 22.99 3.96 12.89
N LEU A 134 24.10 3.27 12.66
CA LEU A 134 24.95 3.44 11.48
C LEU A 134 24.37 2.66 10.30
N HIS A 135 24.48 3.23 9.09
CA HIS A 135 24.20 2.46 7.89
C HIS A 135 25.15 1.26 7.77
N GLY A 136 24.64 0.11 7.32
CA GLY A 136 25.39 -1.13 7.30
C GLY A 136 26.70 -1.07 6.47
N HIS A 137 26.76 -0.25 5.41
CA HIS A 137 27.99 -0.04 4.64
C HIS A 137 29.03 0.74 5.45
N VAL A 138 28.62 1.77 6.20
CA VAL A 138 29.49 2.57 7.06
C VAL A 138 30.08 1.71 8.18
N LEU A 139 29.25 0.87 8.81
CA LEU A 139 29.71 -0.08 9.82
C LEU A 139 30.80 -1.02 9.25
N LYS A 140 30.60 -1.54 8.03
CA LYS A 140 31.62 -2.39 7.36
C LYS A 140 32.92 -1.64 7.08
N GLU A 141 32.86 -0.37 6.68
CA GLU A 141 34.04 0.46 6.44
C GLU A 141 34.82 0.75 7.73
N LEU A 142 34.11 1.03 8.83
CA LEU A 142 34.72 1.18 10.16
C LEU A 142 35.42 -0.09 10.62
N LEU A 143 34.75 -1.24 10.53
CA LEU A 143 35.31 -2.55 10.92
C LEU A 143 36.49 -2.96 10.04
N ALA A 144 36.51 -2.55 8.78
CA ALA A 144 37.63 -2.80 7.87
C ALA A 144 38.78 -1.78 8.00
N GLY A 145 38.68 -0.81 8.91
CA GLY A 145 39.68 0.24 9.10
C GLY A 145 39.79 1.25 7.95
N LYS A 146 38.81 1.24 7.04
CA LYS A 146 38.77 2.17 5.87
C LYS A 146 38.20 3.55 6.23
N LYS A 147 37.46 3.65 7.32
CA LYS A 147 36.87 4.87 7.87
C LYS A 147 37.14 4.92 9.37
N LYS A 148 37.38 6.12 9.92
CA LYS A 148 37.55 6.33 11.36
C LYS A 148 36.27 6.91 11.97
N LEU A 149 36.12 6.83 13.29
CA LEU A 149 34.98 7.40 13.99
C LEU A 149 34.87 8.92 13.81
N ASP A 150 36.02 9.60 13.76
CA ASP A 150 36.08 11.06 13.57
C ASP A 150 35.67 11.52 12.16
N ASP A 151 35.65 10.58 11.19
CA ASP A 151 35.24 10.84 9.80
C ASP A 151 33.73 10.69 9.57
N LEU A 152 32.97 10.34 10.62
CA LEU A 152 31.53 10.14 10.52
C LEU A 152 30.78 11.43 10.19
N GLN A 153 29.86 11.34 9.23
CA GLN A 153 28.99 12.43 8.78
C GLN A 153 27.54 12.20 9.26
N GLU A 154 26.70 13.24 9.26
CA GLU A 154 25.28 13.11 9.60
C GLU A 154 24.55 12.04 8.77
N ASN A 155 24.87 11.93 7.48
CA ASN A 155 24.28 10.96 6.55
C ASN A 155 24.76 9.51 6.74
N ASP A 156 25.77 9.29 7.58
CA ASP A 156 26.21 7.94 7.95
C ASP A 156 25.29 7.28 8.98
N LEU A 157 24.42 8.11 9.58
CA LEU A 157 23.50 7.71 10.63
C LEU A 157 22.06 7.76 10.12
N TYR A 158 21.22 6.88 10.64
CA TYR A 158 19.77 6.95 10.48
C TYR A 158 19.11 6.71 11.84
N TYR A 159 17.90 7.24 11.96
CA TYR A 159 17.08 6.95 13.14
C TYR A 159 16.23 5.72 12.85
N ASP A 160 16.40 4.67 13.65
CA ASP A 160 15.72 3.39 13.44
C ASP A 160 14.24 3.49 13.82
N ILE A 161 13.38 3.30 12.83
CA ILE A 161 11.91 3.32 12.99
C ILE A 161 11.37 2.03 12.39
N SER A 162 10.72 1.23 13.20
CA SER A 162 10.11 -0.02 12.75
C SER A 162 8.60 0.10 12.56
N GLN A 163 8.09 -0.46 11.44
CA GLN A 163 6.66 -0.63 11.20
C GLN A 163 6.16 -1.89 11.87
N LYS A 164 5.03 -1.81 12.58
CA LYS A 164 4.41 -2.95 13.27
C LYS A 164 2.92 -3.07 12.94
N GLY A 165 2.47 -4.30 12.82
CA GLY A 165 1.06 -4.66 12.76
C GLY A 165 0.36 -4.45 11.40
N VAL A 166 1.04 -4.02 10.34
CA VAL A 166 0.45 -3.90 8.99
C VAL A 166 0.16 -5.28 8.43
N ASP A 167 1.16 -6.16 8.37
CA ASP A 167 1.03 -7.52 7.83
C ASP A 167 -0.03 -8.33 8.58
N MET A 168 -0.04 -8.22 9.92
CA MET A 168 -1.05 -8.89 10.74
C MET A 168 -2.46 -8.41 10.40
N LYS A 169 -2.68 -7.11 10.18
CA LYS A 169 -3.98 -6.56 9.81
C LYS A 169 -4.41 -6.99 8.42
N ILE A 170 -3.49 -7.06 7.47
CA ILE A 170 -3.76 -7.63 6.13
C ILE A 170 -4.23 -9.08 6.29
N GLY A 171 -3.50 -9.91 7.03
CA GLY A 171 -3.87 -11.31 7.27
C GLY A 171 -5.23 -11.48 7.95
N LEU A 172 -5.53 -10.66 8.97
CA LEU A 172 -6.82 -10.69 9.66
C LEU A 172 -7.98 -10.26 8.74
N ASP A 173 -7.80 -9.22 7.92
CA ASP A 173 -8.84 -8.78 6.98
C ASP A 173 -9.05 -9.84 5.88
N VAL A 174 -7.98 -10.47 5.35
CA VAL A 174 -8.10 -11.60 4.40
C VAL A 174 -8.92 -12.73 5.01
N ALA A 175 -8.56 -13.18 6.21
CA ALA A 175 -9.27 -14.25 6.92
C ALA A 175 -10.75 -13.89 7.16
N SER A 176 -11.01 -12.66 7.62
CA SER A 176 -12.36 -12.17 7.90
C SER A 176 -13.22 -12.07 6.63
N LEU A 177 -12.67 -11.53 5.54
CA LEU A 177 -13.37 -11.41 4.26
C LEU A 177 -13.73 -12.78 3.68
N ALA A 178 -12.79 -13.74 3.77
CA ALA A 178 -12.99 -15.11 3.30
C ALA A 178 -14.00 -15.87 4.17
N TYR A 179 -13.83 -15.86 5.50
CA TYR A 179 -14.70 -16.55 6.43
C TYR A 179 -16.15 -16.08 6.37
N LYS A 180 -16.35 -14.75 6.29
CA LYS A 180 -17.69 -14.17 6.20
C LYS A 180 -18.30 -14.23 4.80
N GLY A 181 -17.58 -14.71 3.80
CA GLY A 181 -18.04 -14.79 2.41
C GLY A 181 -18.36 -13.43 1.78
N LEU A 182 -17.76 -12.33 2.28
CA LEU A 182 -18.06 -10.96 1.84
C LEU A 182 -17.58 -10.67 0.42
N VAL A 183 -16.57 -11.40 -0.03
CA VAL A 183 -16.01 -11.29 -1.38
C VAL A 183 -15.70 -12.66 -1.94
N LYS A 184 -15.69 -12.75 -3.26
CA LYS A 184 -15.30 -13.97 -3.99
C LYS A 184 -13.84 -13.92 -4.46
N ARG A 185 -13.23 -12.72 -4.43
CA ARG A 185 -11.85 -12.50 -4.85
C ARG A 185 -11.19 -11.44 -3.97
N ILE A 186 -9.91 -11.67 -3.68
CA ILE A 186 -9.04 -10.71 -3.03
C ILE A 186 -7.85 -10.45 -3.96
N ILE A 187 -7.53 -9.19 -4.18
CA ILE A 187 -6.33 -8.74 -4.90
C ILE A 187 -5.43 -8.08 -3.85
N LEU A 188 -4.21 -8.57 -3.72
CA LEU A 188 -3.18 -8.00 -2.83
C LEU A 188 -2.12 -7.28 -3.67
N ILE A 189 -1.79 -6.06 -3.27
CA ILE A 189 -0.82 -5.16 -3.92
C ILE A 189 0.20 -4.69 -2.88
#